data_7c4c5665f5567688edc3ef16d6d7a6ed
#
_entry.id   7c4c5665f5567688edc3ef16d6d7a6ed
#
_cell.length_a   1.000
_cell.length_b   1.000
_cell.length_c   1.000
_cell.angle_alpha   90.00
_cell.angle_beta   90.00
_cell.angle_gamma   90.00
#
_symmetry.space_group_name_H-M   'P 1'
#
loop_
_entity.id
_entity.type
_entity.pdbx_description
1 polymer ?
#
loop_
_entity_poly.entity_id
_entity_poly.type
_entity_poly.pdbx_seq_one_letter_code
_entity_poly.pdbx_strand_id
1 'polypeptide(L)'
;SVGMARRKHTKRRRGRGSFGFLYKLLSVLVICTAIIAAMTLFFRVDNIAVTGQKRYTAEEIEAASGVEPGSNMYLLNKYEVVRAIIRELPYIEDIRINRKLPDTLLIEVRESGRPFVLVQDGIAWLISAGGKIVDQLPEAEAGQYGLISGCQLLAPAVGTTLALATEYASQ
;
A
#
# COMPACT_ATOMS: atom_id res chain seq x y z
N SER A 1 21.13 -81.43 39.89
CA SER A 1 20.20 -80.33 39.63
C SER A 1 20.89 -79.20 38.87
N VAL A 2 20.77 -79.20 37.51
CA VAL A 2 21.46 -78.28 36.62
C VAL A 2 20.46 -77.22 36.25
N GLY A 3 20.73 -76.01 36.77
CA GLY A 3 19.94 -74.78 36.43
C GLY A 3 20.30 -74.22 35.05
N MET A 4 19.41 -74.33 34.06
CA MET A 4 19.53 -73.71 32.77
C MET A 4 19.29 -72.22 32.88
N ALA A 5 20.34 -71.43 32.74
CA ALA A 5 20.27 -69.98 32.62
C ALA A 5 19.72 -69.60 31.24
N ARG A 6 18.50 -69.09 31.22
CA ARG A 6 17.79 -68.56 30.03
C ARG A 6 18.39 -67.23 29.66
N ARG A 7 19.24 -67.18 28.64
CA ARG A 7 19.76 -65.95 28.03
C ARG A 7 18.64 -65.16 27.41
N LYS A 8 18.29 -64.01 28.00
CA LYS A 8 17.40 -63.02 27.40
C LYS A 8 18.12 -62.35 26.23
N HIS A 9 17.67 -62.65 25.02
CA HIS A 9 18.02 -61.91 23.84
C HIS A 9 17.38 -60.52 23.94
N THR A 10 18.16 -59.53 24.26
CA THR A 10 17.78 -58.14 24.09
C THR A 10 17.83 -57.83 22.59
N LYS A 11 16.67 -57.75 21.97
CA LYS A 11 16.51 -57.21 20.63
C LYS A 11 16.92 -55.74 20.67
N ARG A 12 18.12 -55.43 20.20
CA ARG A 12 18.52 -54.05 19.85
C ARG A 12 17.53 -53.56 18.82
N ARG A 13 16.58 -52.73 19.23
CA ARG A 13 15.79 -51.90 18.33
C ARG A 13 16.76 -50.99 17.64
N ARG A 14 17.20 -51.37 16.44
CA ARG A 14 17.85 -50.45 15.51
C ARG A 14 16.90 -49.29 15.30
N GLY A 15 17.28 -48.13 15.75
CA GLY A 15 16.61 -46.86 15.50
C GLY A 15 16.55 -46.57 14.00
N ARG A 16 15.49 -47.06 13.36
CA ARG A 16 15.19 -46.83 11.94
C ARG A 16 14.44 -45.52 11.72
N GLY A 17 14.43 -44.66 12.74
CA GLY A 17 13.60 -43.42 12.75
C GLY A 17 14.27 -42.19 12.24
N SER A 18 15.60 -42.12 12.20
CA SER A 18 16.29 -40.85 11.92
C SER A 18 16.41 -40.53 10.42
N PHE A 19 16.73 -41.51 9.59
CA PHE A 19 16.91 -41.26 8.15
C PHE A 19 15.60 -41.04 7.40
N GLY A 20 14.54 -41.77 7.75
CA GLY A 20 13.23 -41.56 7.13
C GLY A 20 12.63 -40.20 7.46
N PHE A 21 12.84 -39.69 8.68
CA PHE A 21 12.40 -38.38 9.11
C PHE A 21 13.21 -37.29 8.41
N LEU A 22 14.53 -37.43 8.33
CA LEU A 22 15.41 -36.47 7.61
C LEU A 22 15.05 -36.40 6.13
N TYR A 23 14.77 -37.53 5.50
CA TYR A 23 14.35 -37.57 4.09
C TYR A 23 13.01 -36.86 3.88
N LYS A 24 12.03 -37.09 4.76
CA LYS A 24 10.74 -36.38 4.71
C LYS A 24 10.90 -34.88 4.93
N LEU A 25 11.71 -34.48 5.90
CA LEU A 25 11.99 -33.08 6.18
C LEU A 25 12.68 -32.39 4.98
N LEU A 26 13.67 -33.07 4.38
CA LEU A 26 14.36 -32.58 3.18
C LEU A 26 13.41 -32.45 2.00
N SER A 27 12.52 -33.43 1.77
CA SER A 27 11.51 -33.37 0.71
C SER A 27 10.55 -32.20 0.89
N VAL A 28 10.06 -31.97 2.11
CA VAL A 28 9.20 -30.83 2.44
C VAL A 28 9.93 -29.52 2.18
N LEU A 29 11.20 -29.42 2.59
CA LEU A 29 12.01 -28.24 2.37
C LEU A 29 12.18 -27.93 0.88
N VAL A 30 12.48 -28.92 0.06
CA VAL A 30 12.62 -28.78 -1.40
C VAL A 30 11.30 -28.35 -2.04
N ILE A 31 10.18 -28.96 -1.65
CA ILE A 31 8.85 -28.58 -2.16
C ILE A 31 8.52 -27.13 -1.78
N CYS A 32 8.73 -26.75 -0.51
CA CYS A 32 8.50 -25.38 -0.06
C CYS A 32 9.36 -24.37 -0.82
N THR A 33 10.64 -24.67 -1.03
CA THR A 33 11.55 -23.83 -1.80
C THR A 33 11.09 -23.69 -3.26
N ALA A 34 10.65 -24.78 -3.87
CA ALA A 34 10.12 -24.76 -5.23
C ALA A 34 8.83 -23.90 -5.34
N ILE A 35 7.93 -24.00 -4.37
CA ILE A 35 6.71 -23.18 -4.33
C ILE A 35 7.05 -21.70 -4.15
N ILE A 36 7.97 -21.35 -3.24
CA ILE A 36 8.41 -19.98 -3.02
C ILE A 36 9.08 -19.42 -4.28
N ALA A 37 9.94 -20.19 -4.93
CA ALA A 37 10.58 -19.80 -6.19
C ALA A 37 9.55 -19.59 -7.30
N ALA A 38 8.56 -20.47 -7.43
CA ALA A 38 7.48 -20.33 -8.40
C ALA A 38 6.66 -19.05 -8.13
N MET A 39 6.28 -18.79 -6.88
CA MET A 39 5.57 -17.58 -6.50
C MET A 39 6.38 -16.31 -6.78
N THR A 40 7.69 -16.34 -6.52
CA THR A 40 8.56 -15.18 -6.75
C THR A 40 8.73 -14.89 -8.23
N LEU A 41 8.79 -15.90 -9.07
CA LEU A 41 9.00 -15.77 -10.52
C LEU A 41 7.71 -15.48 -11.29
N PHE A 42 6.60 -16.09 -10.90
CA PHE A 42 5.32 -15.96 -11.59
C PHE A 42 4.53 -14.70 -11.20
N PHE A 43 4.60 -14.28 -9.95
CA PHE A 43 3.82 -13.16 -9.44
C PHE A 43 4.63 -11.88 -9.35
N ARG A 44 5.19 -11.47 -10.48
CA ARG A 44 5.85 -10.17 -10.64
C ARG A 44 4.85 -9.15 -11.16
N VAL A 45 5.05 -7.89 -10.77
CA VAL A 45 4.30 -6.77 -11.34
C VAL A 45 4.92 -6.43 -12.69
N ASP A 46 4.34 -6.93 -13.76
CA ASP A 46 4.77 -6.62 -15.14
C ASP A 46 3.93 -5.50 -15.74
N ASN A 47 2.67 -5.40 -15.33
CA ASN A 47 1.73 -4.40 -15.83
C ASN A 47 1.10 -3.64 -14.68
N ILE A 48 1.00 -2.33 -14.83
CA ILE A 48 0.26 -1.47 -13.93
C ILE A 48 -0.88 -0.83 -14.72
N ALA A 49 -2.11 -1.14 -14.34
CA ALA A 49 -3.30 -0.54 -14.93
C ALA A 49 -3.84 0.52 -13.99
N VAL A 50 -4.10 1.71 -14.50
CA VAL A 50 -4.68 2.83 -13.74
C VAL A 50 -6.04 3.17 -14.31
N THR A 51 -7.03 3.30 -13.44
CA THR A 51 -8.40 3.68 -13.80
C THR A 51 -8.92 4.79 -12.91
N GLY A 52 -9.87 5.57 -13.44
CA GLY A 52 -10.50 6.67 -12.71
C GLY A 52 -9.75 7.99 -12.76
N GLN A 53 -8.60 8.05 -13.43
CA GLN A 53 -7.84 9.28 -13.61
C GLN A 53 -8.55 10.24 -14.59
N LYS A 54 -8.47 11.54 -14.27
CA LYS A 54 -8.99 12.62 -15.11
C LYS A 54 -7.97 13.73 -15.29
N ARG A 55 -7.43 14.25 -14.19
CA ARG A 55 -6.42 15.32 -14.17
C ARG A 55 -5.01 14.79 -14.43
N TYR A 56 -4.69 13.66 -13.81
CA TYR A 56 -3.38 13.03 -13.95
C TYR A 56 -3.37 11.98 -15.06
N THR A 57 -2.21 11.75 -15.64
CA THR A 57 -2.01 10.64 -16.58
C THR A 57 -1.77 9.33 -15.84
N ALA A 58 -1.97 8.21 -16.52
CA ALA A 58 -1.66 6.89 -15.94
C ALA A 58 -0.17 6.77 -15.58
N GLU A 59 0.70 7.34 -16.41
CA GLU A 59 2.15 7.34 -16.22
C GLU A 59 2.57 8.15 -14.98
N GLU A 60 1.91 9.29 -14.73
CA GLU A 60 2.17 10.11 -13.53
C GLU A 60 1.79 9.37 -12.26
N ILE A 61 0.67 8.67 -12.27
CA ILE A 61 0.21 7.87 -11.12
C ILE A 61 1.11 6.66 -10.91
N GLU A 62 1.53 6.00 -11.96
CA GLU A 62 2.48 4.90 -11.91
C GLU A 62 3.83 5.34 -11.34
N ALA A 63 4.37 6.45 -11.83
CA ALA A 63 5.62 7.02 -11.32
C ALA A 63 5.51 7.43 -9.84
N ALA A 64 4.40 8.02 -9.42
CA ALA A 64 4.14 8.42 -8.04
C ALA A 64 4.00 7.20 -7.10
N SER A 65 3.55 6.07 -7.62
CA SER A 65 3.37 4.85 -6.83
C SER A 65 4.68 4.28 -6.28
N GLY A 66 5.80 4.56 -6.93
CA GLY A 66 7.11 4.02 -6.56
C GLY A 66 7.24 2.51 -6.78
N VAL A 67 6.29 1.89 -7.46
CA VAL A 67 6.34 0.45 -7.79
C VAL A 67 7.29 0.23 -8.95
N GLU A 68 8.32 -0.56 -8.70
CA GLU A 68 9.27 -0.94 -9.74
C GLU A 68 8.75 -2.12 -10.56
N PRO A 69 8.88 -2.09 -11.90
CA PRO A 69 8.59 -3.25 -12.74
C PRO A 69 9.40 -4.46 -12.30
N GLY A 70 8.76 -5.62 -12.22
CA GLY A 70 9.39 -6.84 -11.75
C GLY A 70 9.39 -7.06 -10.24
N SER A 71 8.81 -6.13 -9.46
CA SER A 71 8.58 -6.31 -8.02
C SER A 71 7.68 -7.50 -7.74
N ASN A 72 7.87 -8.15 -6.59
CA ASN A 72 6.97 -9.22 -6.16
C ASN A 72 5.63 -8.65 -5.72
N MET A 73 4.55 -9.11 -6.35
CA MET A 73 3.19 -8.63 -6.09
C MET A 73 2.72 -8.92 -4.66
N TYR A 74 3.14 -10.03 -4.05
CA TYR A 74 2.74 -10.39 -2.69
C TYR A 74 3.53 -9.65 -1.61
N LEU A 75 4.79 -9.27 -1.89
CA LEU A 75 5.62 -8.50 -0.97
C LEU A 75 5.33 -6.99 -1.03
N LEU A 76 4.57 -6.56 -2.02
CA LEU A 76 4.20 -5.17 -2.20
C LEU A 76 3.31 -4.69 -1.05
N ASN A 77 3.72 -3.63 -0.36
CA ASN A 77 2.92 -2.99 0.67
C ASN A 77 1.97 -1.98 0.05
N LYS A 78 0.71 -2.33 -0.04
CA LYS A 78 -0.34 -1.47 -0.61
C LYS A 78 -0.44 -0.10 0.09
N TYR A 79 -0.27 -0.07 1.41
CA TYR A 79 -0.37 1.17 2.19
C TYR A 79 0.74 2.17 1.86
N GLU A 80 1.94 1.68 1.62
CA GLU A 80 3.07 2.52 1.20
C GLU A 80 2.84 3.09 -0.20
N VAL A 81 2.31 2.29 -1.12
CA VAL A 81 1.95 2.73 -2.47
C VAL A 81 0.88 3.82 -2.42
N VAL A 82 -0.18 3.62 -1.64
CA VAL A 82 -1.26 4.60 -1.45
C VAL A 82 -0.70 5.91 -0.88
N ARG A 83 0.12 5.84 0.14
CA ARG A 83 0.75 7.02 0.76
C ARG A 83 1.66 7.77 -0.21
N ALA A 84 2.44 7.06 -1.00
CA ALA A 84 3.33 7.66 -1.98
C ALA A 84 2.53 8.43 -3.04
N ILE A 85 1.47 7.85 -3.58
CA ILE A 85 0.61 8.49 -4.58
C ILE A 85 -0.09 9.72 -3.99
N ILE A 86 -0.69 9.60 -2.82
CA ILE A 86 -1.40 10.72 -2.17
C ILE A 86 -0.45 11.88 -1.85
N ARG A 87 0.79 11.59 -1.48
CA ARG A 87 1.80 12.60 -1.19
C ARG A 87 2.20 13.38 -2.43
N GLU A 88 2.41 12.69 -3.55
CA GLU A 88 2.88 13.30 -4.80
C GLU A 88 1.75 13.96 -5.59
N LEU A 89 0.53 13.44 -5.48
CA LEU A 89 -0.63 13.83 -6.28
C LEU A 89 -1.79 14.30 -5.39
N PRO A 90 -1.79 15.57 -4.95
CA PRO A 90 -2.74 16.08 -3.94
C PRO A 90 -4.21 16.03 -4.35
N TYR A 91 -4.52 16.04 -5.63
CA TYR A 91 -5.91 15.98 -6.13
C TYR A 91 -6.53 14.57 -6.05
N ILE A 92 -5.77 13.55 -5.69
CA ILE A 92 -6.29 12.21 -5.47
C ILE A 92 -6.85 12.10 -4.07
N GLU A 93 -8.13 11.80 -3.95
CA GLU A 93 -8.84 11.65 -2.66
C GLU A 93 -8.80 10.22 -2.14
N ASP A 94 -8.97 9.26 -3.02
CA ASP A 94 -9.06 7.85 -2.65
C ASP A 94 -8.38 6.97 -3.66
N ILE A 95 -7.76 5.90 -3.17
CA ILE A 95 -7.05 4.93 -3.99
C ILE A 95 -7.39 3.54 -3.52
N ARG A 96 -7.72 2.67 -4.46
CA ARG A 96 -7.84 1.23 -4.25
C ARG A 96 -6.81 0.51 -5.10
N ILE A 97 -6.07 -0.38 -4.46
CA ILE A 97 -5.08 -1.20 -5.12
C ILE A 97 -5.55 -2.64 -5.10
N ASN A 98 -5.78 -3.18 -6.28
CA ASN A 98 -6.20 -4.56 -6.49
C ASN A 98 -5.10 -5.32 -7.23
N ARG A 99 -4.82 -6.53 -6.74
CA ARG A 99 -3.90 -7.43 -7.41
C ARG A 99 -4.69 -8.28 -8.41
N LYS A 100 -4.40 -8.08 -9.68
CA LYS A 100 -4.93 -8.90 -10.78
C LYS A 100 -3.88 -9.93 -11.16
N LEU A 101 -4.00 -11.12 -10.62
CA LEU A 101 -3.06 -12.20 -10.88
C LEU A 101 -3.07 -12.62 -12.37
N PRO A 102 -1.94 -13.02 -12.92
CA PRO A 102 -0.66 -13.26 -12.24
C PRO A 102 0.29 -12.05 -12.16
N ASP A 103 0.12 -11.00 -12.96
CA ASP A 103 1.18 -10.01 -13.26
C ASP A 103 0.71 -8.56 -13.28
N THR A 104 -0.56 -8.29 -13.04
CA THR A 104 -1.14 -6.95 -13.16
C THR A 104 -1.52 -6.36 -11.81
N LEU A 105 -1.07 -5.13 -11.57
CA LEU A 105 -1.52 -4.32 -10.45
C LEU A 105 -2.53 -3.29 -10.96
N LEU A 106 -3.76 -3.35 -10.44
CA LEU A 106 -4.80 -2.38 -10.77
C LEU A 106 -4.84 -1.30 -9.71
N ILE A 107 -4.63 -0.05 -10.14
CA ILE A 107 -4.74 1.14 -9.29
C ILE A 107 -6.01 1.88 -9.70
N GLU A 108 -7.01 1.86 -8.86
CA GLU A 108 -8.24 2.62 -9.03
C GLU A 108 -8.14 3.89 -8.22
N VAL A 109 -8.16 5.04 -8.89
CA VAL A 109 -8.06 6.34 -8.25
C VAL A 109 -9.39 7.08 -8.34
N ARG A 110 -9.68 7.87 -7.31
CA ARG A 110 -10.75 8.84 -7.34
C ARG A 110 -10.14 10.21 -7.09
N GLU A 111 -10.23 11.06 -8.11
CA GLU A 111 -9.76 12.42 -8.02
C GLU A 111 -10.81 13.35 -7.38
N SER A 112 -10.32 14.40 -6.74
CA SER A 112 -11.16 15.48 -6.21
C SER A 112 -11.93 16.15 -7.34
N GLY A 113 -13.16 16.51 -7.05
CA GLY A 113 -13.93 17.41 -7.90
C GLY A 113 -13.33 18.84 -7.92
N ARG A 114 -14.12 19.80 -8.42
CA ARG A 114 -13.71 21.19 -8.43
C ARG A 114 -13.48 21.66 -6.99
N PRO A 115 -12.28 22.16 -6.64
CA PRO A 115 -11.98 22.60 -5.30
C PRO A 115 -12.69 23.93 -4.95
N PHE A 116 -12.82 24.19 -3.67
CA PHE A 116 -13.18 25.49 -3.12
C PHE A 116 -11.91 26.24 -2.76
N VAL A 117 -12.03 27.56 -2.64
CA VAL A 117 -10.92 28.43 -2.26
C VAL A 117 -11.16 29.06 -0.90
N LEU A 118 -10.11 29.07 -0.08
CA LEU A 118 -10.03 29.88 1.12
C LEU A 118 -8.80 30.79 1.02
N VAL A 119 -9.04 32.10 1.13
CA VAL A 119 -7.97 33.09 1.10
C VAL A 119 -7.51 33.41 2.50
N GLN A 120 -6.23 33.25 2.76
CA GLN A 120 -5.58 33.59 4.02
C GLN A 120 -4.17 34.09 3.77
N ASP A 121 -3.80 35.22 4.39
CA ASP A 121 -2.46 35.82 4.29
C ASP A 121 -1.99 36.10 2.86
N GLY A 122 -2.91 36.47 1.96
CA GLY A 122 -2.62 36.75 0.54
C GLY A 122 -2.43 35.51 -0.32
N ILE A 123 -2.71 34.34 0.21
CA ILE A 123 -2.63 33.05 -0.50
C ILE A 123 -4.03 32.45 -0.58
N ALA A 124 -4.41 32.01 -1.78
CA ALA A 124 -5.62 31.24 -2.01
C ALA A 124 -5.32 29.75 -1.89
N TRP A 125 -5.87 29.14 -0.85
CA TRP A 125 -5.75 27.70 -0.60
C TRP A 125 -6.90 26.96 -1.27
N LEU A 126 -6.59 26.04 -2.17
CA LEU A 126 -7.59 25.19 -2.81
C LEU A 126 -7.87 23.97 -1.95
N ILE A 127 -9.14 23.78 -1.63
CA ILE A 127 -9.59 22.75 -0.70
C ILE A 127 -10.59 21.85 -1.43
N SER A 128 -10.35 20.56 -1.39
CA SER A 128 -11.28 19.57 -1.95
C SER A 128 -12.54 19.46 -1.11
N ALA A 129 -13.61 18.91 -1.68
CA ALA A 129 -14.83 18.64 -0.96
C ALA A 129 -14.65 17.71 0.26
N GLY A 130 -13.59 16.88 0.25
CA GLY A 130 -13.21 16.02 1.37
C GLY A 130 -12.39 16.72 2.47
N GLY A 131 -12.12 18.02 2.35
CA GLY A 131 -11.38 18.79 3.35
C GLY A 131 -9.85 18.67 3.24
N LYS A 132 -9.33 18.29 2.09
CA LYS A 132 -7.89 18.22 1.82
C LYS A 132 -7.43 19.46 1.08
N ILE A 133 -6.31 20.04 1.48
CA ILE A 133 -5.66 21.13 0.75
C ILE A 133 -4.93 20.52 -0.45
N VAL A 134 -5.38 20.85 -1.66
CA VAL A 134 -4.89 20.24 -2.89
C VAL A 134 -3.89 21.11 -3.65
N ASP A 135 -3.98 22.43 -3.47
CA ASP A 135 -3.10 23.39 -4.16
C ASP A 135 -3.10 24.74 -3.47
N GLN A 136 -2.21 25.62 -3.89
CA GLN A 136 -2.18 27.03 -3.48
C GLN A 136 -1.96 27.93 -4.69
N LEU A 137 -2.66 29.05 -4.70
CA LEU A 137 -2.60 30.03 -5.76
C LEU A 137 -2.43 31.45 -5.17
N PRO A 138 -1.95 32.41 -5.96
CA PRO A 138 -2.05 33.82 -5.60
C PRO A 138 -3.52 34.23 -5.42
N GLU A 139 -3.78 35.13 -4.49
CA GLU A 139 -5.15 35.63 -4.21
C GLU A 139 -5.87 36.15 -5.49
N ALA A 140 -5.12 36.76 -6.43
CA ALA A 140 -5.68 37.25 -7.66
C ALA A 140 -6.38 36.20 -8.54
N GLU A 141 -6.02 34.91 -8.38
CA GLU A 141 -6.60 33.81 -9.13
C GLU A 141 -7.77 33.13 -8.43
N ALA A 142 -8.09 33.56 -7.21
CA ALA A 142 -9.15 32.95 -6.39
C ALA A 142 -10.57 33.09 -7.00
N GLY A 143 -10.79 34.07 -7.83
CA GLY A 143 -12.12 34.38 -8.40
C GLY A 143 -12.74 33.33 -9.30
N GLN A 144 -11.97 32.31 -9.69
CA GLN A 144 -12.44 31.20 -10.54
C GLN A 144 -13.11 30.07 -9.75
N TYR A 145 -13.03 30.11 -8.43
CA TYR A 145 -13.44 29.03 -7.53
C TYR A 145 -14.51 29.49 -6.53
N GLY A 146 -15.24 28.55 -5.97
CA GLY A 146 -16.17 28.83 -4.88
C GLY A 146 -15.40 29.24 -3.61
N LEU A 147 -15.70 30.41 -3.07
CA LEU A 147 -15.02 30.97 -1.89
C LEU A 147 -15.59 30.39 -0.60
N ILE A 148 -14.70 29.92 0.27
CA ILE A 148 -15.01 29.61 1.68
C ILE A 148 -14.59 30.82 2.52
N SER A 149 -15.50 31.31 3.35
CA SER A 149 -15.25 32.43 4.27
C SER A 149 -15.61 32.07 5.70
N GLY A 150 -15.08 32.83 6.65
CA GLY A 150 -15.38 32.66 8.07
C GLY A 150 -14.57 31.57 8.78
N CYS A 151 -13.54 31.04 8.15
CA CYS A 151 -12.65 30.04 8.72
C CYS A 151 -11.19 30.51 8.63
N GLN A 152 -10.37 30.04 9.56
CA GLN A 152 -8.92 30.19 9.51
C GLN A 152 -8.26 28.82 9.49
N LEU A 153 -7.25 28.67 8.64
CA LEU A 153 -6.46 27.45 8.56
C LEU A 153 -5.34 27.44 9.60
N LEU A 154 -5.13 26.31 10.24
CA LEU A 154 -3.98 26.06 11.09
C LEU A 154 -2.90 25.40 10.26
N ALA A 155 -1.70 26.01 10.21
CA ALA A 155 -0.52 25.47 9.52
C ALA A 155 -0.84 24.86 8.12
N PRO A 156 -1.45 25.64 7.19
CA PRO A 156 -1.85 25.11 5.90
C PRO A 156 -0.63 24.69 5.07
N ALA A 157 -0.73 23.52 4.45
CA ALA A 157 0.25 23.02 3.50
C ALA A 157 -0.44 22.14 2.45
N VAL A 158 0.02 22.21 1.20
CA VAL A 158 -0.50 21.36 0.12
C VAL A 158 -0.31 19.88 0.46
N GLY A 159 -1.36 19.08 0.26
CA GLY A 159 -1.35 17.65 0.57
C GLY A 159 -1.81 17.30 1.99
N THR A 160 -2.06 18.29 2.85
CA THR A 160 -2.54 18.07 4.22
C THR A 160 -4.07 18.11 4.32
N THR A 161 -4.62 17.42 5.32
CA THR A 161 -6.04 17.52 5.65
C THR A 161 -6.29 18.88 6.34
N LEU A 162 -7.46 19.44 6.06
CA LEU A 162 -7.89 20.72 6.60
C LEU A 162 -7.87 20.69 8.14
N ALA A 163 -7.10 21.57 8.74
CA ALA A 163 -7.15 21.89 10.16
C ALA A 163 -7.67 23.32 10.28
N LEU A 164 -8.84 23.49 10.84
CA LEU A 164 -9.45 24.78 11.10
C LEU A 164 -9.12 25.25 12.52
N ALA A 165 -8.81 26.52 12.67
CA ALA A 165 -8.89 27.18 13.95
C ALA A 165 -10.38 27.27 14.33
N THR A 166 -10.83 26.41 15.18
CA THR A 166 -12.12 26.56 15.83
C THR A 166 -11.99 27.68 16.85
N GLU A 167 -12.46 28.87 16.51
CA GLU A 167 -12.79 29.86 17.49
C GLU A 167 -13.95 29.29 18.30
N TYR A 168 -13.66 28.73 19.45
CA TYR A 168 -14.68 28.50 20.46
C TYR A 168 -15.18 29.87 20.91
N ALA A 169 -16.27 30.31 20.33
CA ALA A 169 -17.07 31.33 20.95
C ALA A 169 -17.57 30.74 22.26
N SER A 170 -16.79 30.92 23.32
CA SER A 170 -17.24 30.76 24.67
C SER A 170 -18.21 31.92 24.95
N GLN A 171 -19.45 31.66 24.86
CA GLN A 171 -20.50 32.42 25.56
C GLN A 171 -21.42 31.43 26.26
#